data_79491828c5765ad013646366d2013443
#
_entry.id   79491828c5765ad013646366d2013443
#
_cell.length_a   1.000
_cell.length_b   1.000
_cell.length_c   1.000
_cell.angle_alpha   90.00
_cell.angle_beta   90.00
_cell.angle_gamma   90.00
#
_symmetry.space_group_name_H-M   'P 1'
#
loop_
_entity.id
_entity.type
_entity.pdbx_description
1 polymer ?
#
loop_
_entity_poly.entity_id
_entity_poly.type
_entity_poly.pdbx_seq_one_letter_code
_entity_poly.pdbx_strand_id
1 'polypeptide(L)'
;MSHVPIEDICFEVKDIEYFYEKLEKNIFCGIIEEIIQKRRITMKILFATTNPAKIKRYVEKLKEKNIEVLTIKDIGIDLKPEETGKNAIENAYIKAKTYYDETKITTIGIDNNLYIEELPEEKQPGTHVRRINGKELNDEEMIEYYCNLVNEYGGKLTAKWVYGMVIYNGDEVKEYSWSKNDFYFINKPSEKRNPGYPLDSISIMPDSNKYFVDLTDEDRNKNKQNDKEDDVIKFIINNIEM
;
A
#
# COMPACT_ATOMS: atom_id res chain seq x y z
N MET A 1 -28.68 52.90 43.09
CA MET A 1 -27.42 52.93 42.31
C MET A 1 -26.30 52.68 43.30
N SER A 2 -25.87 51.46 43.41
CA SER A 2 -24.79 51.02 44.28
C SER A 2 -23.49 51.01 43.48
N HIS A 3 -22.58 51.93 43.83
CA HIS A 3 -21.21 51.96 43.32
C HIS A 3 -20.49 50.67 43.80
N VAL A 4 -19.97 49.89 42.81
CA VAL A 4 -18.99 48.87 43.06
C VAL A 4 -17.63 49.52 43.03
N PRO A 5 -16.80 49.42 44.09
CA PRO A 5 -15.46 50.02 44.09
C PRO A 5 -14.55 49.29 43.09
N ILE A 6 -13.81 50.08 42.29
CA ILE A 6 -12.72 49.61 41.43
C ILE A 6 -11.46 49.53 42.26
N GLU A 7 -11.45 48.68 43.28
CA GLU A 7 -10.22 48.40 44.04
C GLU A 7 -10.03 46.91 44.09
N ASP A 8 -8.80 46.50 43.77
CA ASP A 8 -8.23 45.16 43.84
C ASP A 8 -8.45 44.20 42.62
N ILE A 9 -8.08 44.69 41.41
CA ILE A 9 -7.55 43.77 40.38
C ILE A 9 -6.03 44.03 40.27
N CYS A 10 -5.32 43.60 41.28
CA CYS A 10 -3.87 43.52 41.23
C CYS A 10 -3.50 42.18 40.61
N PHE A 11 -3.50 42.09 39.25
CA PHE A 11 -2.78 41.00 38.59
C PHE A 11 -1.30 41.23 38.85
N GLU A 12 -0.63 40.30 39.53
CA GLU A 12 0.83 40.35 39.62
C GLU A 12 1.42 40.27 38.19
N VAL A 13 2.48 41.05 37.98
CA VAL A 13 3.17 41.10 36.67
C VAL A 13 3.52 39.69 36.15
N LYS A 14 3.81 38.76 37.06
CA LYS A 14 4.05 37.33 36.80
C LYS A 14 2.88 36.61 36.18
N ASP A 15 1.64 36.92 36.54
CA ASP A 15 0.45 36.31 36.00
C ASP A 15 0.22 36.77 34.57
N ILE A 16 0.56 38.04 34.27
CA ILE A 16 0.47 38.60 32.93
C ILE A 16 1.55 38.01 32.01
N GLU A 17 2.79 37.85 32.47
CA GLU A 17 3.87 37.22 31.71
C GLU A 17 3.56 35.75 31.44
N TYR A 18 3.08 35.00 32.45
CA TYR A 18 2.66 33.59 32.27
C TYR A 18 1.51 33.46 31.26
N PHE A 19 0.55 34.41 31.28
CA PHE A 19 -0.59 34.40 30.36
C PHE A 19 -0.15 34.71 28.94
N TYR A 20 0.79 35.65 28.74
CA TYR A 20 1.37 35.95 27.43
C TYR A 20 2.21 34.78 26.89
N GLU A 21 3.08 34.17 27.69
CA GLU A 21 3.84 32.98 27.28
C GLU A 21 2.92 31.82 26.85
N LYS A 22 1.83 31.62 27.57
CA LYS A 22 0.85 30.57 27.24
C LYS A 22 0.04 30.89 25.99
N LEU A 23 -0.30 32.16 25.77
CA LEU A 23 -0.96 32.64 24.57
C LEU A 23 -0.04 32.52 23.35
N GLU A 24 1.21 32.98 23.46
CA GLU A 24 2.18 32.87 22.37
C GLU A 24 2.46 31.40 22.00
N LYS A 25 2.64 30.52 22.98
CA LYS A 25 2.80 29.07 22.74
C LYS A 25 1.59 28.46 22.05
N ASN A 26 0.38 28.82 22.48
CA ASN A 26 -0.86 28.28 21.88
C ASN A 26 -1.08 28.84 20.46
N ILE A 27 -0.81 30.14 20.23
CA ILE A 27 -0.90 30.76 18.90
C ILE A 27 0.17 30.17 17.98
N PHE A 28 1.40 30.00 18.47
CA PHE A 28 2.49 29.41 17.69
C PHE A 28 2.23 27.94 17.36
N CYS A 29 1.71 27.17 18.33
CA CYS A 29 1.30 25.77 18.10
C CYS A 29 0.16 25.71 17.07
N GLY A 30 -0.85 26.55 17.18
CA GLY A 30 -1.97 26.62 16.22
C GLY A 30 -1.52 27.02 14.81
N ILE A 31 -0.60 27.98 14.69
CA ILE A 31 -0.03 28.38 13.40
C ILE A 31 0.80 27.25 12.79
N ILE A 32 1.62 26.58 13.60
CA ILE A 32 2.40 25.41 13.14
C ILE A 32 1.46 24.28 12.69
N GLU A 33 0.44 23.98 13.46
CA GLU A 33 -0.56 22.97 13.07
C GLU A 33 -1.28 23.35 11.77
N GLU A 34 -1.65 24.61 11.60
CA GLU A 34 -2.27 25.11 10.37
C GLU A 34 -1.30 25.04 9.16
N ILE A 35 -0.02 25.37 9.37
CA ILE A 35 1.01 25.26 8.32
C ILE A 35 1.25 23.80 7.95
N ILE A 36 1.34 22.90 8.93
CA ILE A 36 1.50 21.47 8.72
C ILE A 36 0.26 20.92 7.97
N GLN A 37 -0.94 21.31 8.39
CA GLN A 37 -2.18 20.90 7.73
C GLN A 37 -2.27 21.46 6.30
N LYS A 38 -1.91 22.74 6.07
CA LYS A 38 -1.82 23.30 4.72
C LYS A 38 -0.76 22.61 3.85
N ARG A 39 0.40 22.27 4.41
CA ARG A 39 1.43 21.50 3.68
C ARG A 39 0.91 20.13 3.30
N ARG A 40 0.20 19.41 4.22
CA ARG A 40 -0.42 18.12 3.92
C ARG A 40 -1.49 18.20 2.82
N ILE A 41 -2.27 19.31 2.77
CA ILE A 41 -3.28 19.54 1.72
C ILE A 41 -2.66 19.85 0.36
N THR A 42 -1.43 20.37 0.34
CA THR A 42 -0.73 20.74 -0.91
C THR A 42 0.26 19.69 -1.39
N MET A 43 0.46 18.64 -0.61
CA MET A 43 1.37 17.57 -1.00
C MET A 43 0.71 16.66 -2.03
N LYS A 44 1.26 16.68 -3.23
CA LYS A 44 0.81 15.92 -4.37
C LYS A 44 1.74 14.74 -4.59
N ILE A 45 1.20 13.55 -4.58
CA ILE A 45 1.95 12.32 -4.83
C ILE A 45 1.34 11.55 -5.99
N LEU A 46 2.17 10.80 -6.70
CA LEU A 46 1.73 9.89 -7.75
C LEU A 46 1.78 8.45 -7.26
N PHE A 47 0.68 7.73 -7.36
CA PHE A 47 0.62 6.30 -7.08
C PHE A 47 0.76 5.51 -8.39
N ALA A 48 1.97 5.00 -8.66
CA ALA A 48 2.37 4.41 -9.93
C ALA A 48 1.88 2.96 -10.08
N THR A 49 0.57 2.80 -10.23
CA THR A 49 -0.06 1.51 -10.54
C THR A 49 -1.33 1.69 -11.36
N THR A 50 -1.57 0.76 -12.28
CA THR A 50 -2.84 0.64 -13.01
C THR A 50 -3.78 -0.40 -12.39
N ASN A 51 -3.32 -1.15 -11.37
CA ASN A 51 -4.10 -2.21 -10.73
C ASN A 51 -5.23 -1.60 -9.88
N PRO A 52 -6.53 -1.82 -10.24
CA PRO A 52 -7.66 -1.23 -9.52
C PRO A 52 -7.75 -1.63 -8.06
N ALA A 53 -7.33 -2.86 -7.72
CA ALA A 53 -7.35 -3.34 -6.34
C ALA A 53 -6.30 -2.64 -5.47
N LYS A 54 -5.10 -2.37 -6.01
CA LYS A 54 -4.06 -1.58 -5.32
C LYS A 54 -4.53 -0.14 -5.13
N ILE A 55 -5.14 0.47 -6.16
CA ILE A 55 -5.71 1.82 -6.09
C ILE A 55 -6.77 1.90 -5.00
N LYS A 56 -7.80 1.06 -5.06
CA LYS A 56 -8.87 1.03 -4.07
C LYS A 56 -8.35 0.85 -2.64
N ARG A 57 -7.33 0.00 -2.47
CA ARG A 57 -6.78 -0.34 -1.15
C ARG A 57 -6.03 0.83 -0.49
N TYR A 58 -5.22 1.56 -1.24
CA TYR A 58 -4.29 2.54 -0.67
C TYR A 58 -4.69 3.98 -0.98
N VAL A 59 -5.10 4.28 -2.21
CA VAL A 59 -5.37 5.66 -2.64
C VAL A 59 -6.55 6.26 -1.90
N GLU A 60 -7.65 5.52 -1.72
CA GLU A 60 -8.82 5.99 -0.99
C GLU A 60 -8.46 6.37 0.45
N LYS A 61 -7.71 5.52 1.15
CA LYS A 61 -7.27 5.78 2.53
C LYS A 61 -6.32 6.98 2.66
N LEU A 62 -5.45 7.19 1.68
CA LEU A 62 -4.56 8.35 1.67
C LEU A 62 -5.35 9.65 1.43
N LYS A 63 -6.35 9.63 0.56
CA LYS A 63 -7.26 10.77 0.34
C LYS A 63 -8.05 11.12 1.61
N GLU A 64 -8.48 10.14 2.40
CA GLU A 64 -9.10 10.36 3.72
C GLU A 64 -8.17 11.07 4.72
N LYS A 65 -6.85 11.00 4.50
CA LYS A 65 -5.82 11.72 5.28
C LYS A 65 -5.45 13.09 4.69
N ASN A 66 -6.27 13.61 3.76
CA ASN A 66 -6.05 14.88 3.07
C ASN A 66 -4.73 14.95 2.26
N ILE A 67 -4.30 13.81 1.70
CA ILE A 67 -3.16 13.75 0.76
C ILE A 67 -3.72 13.77 -0.65
N GLU A 68 -3.24 14.68 -1.51
CA GLU A 68 -3.60 14.70 -2.92
C GLU A 68 -2.88 13.55 -3.64
N VAL A 69 -3.61 12.49 -3.96
CA VAL A 69 -3.06 11.32 -4.66
C VAL A 69 -3.53 11.30 -6.09
N LEU A 70 -2.58 11.37 -7.01
CA LEU A 70 -2.79 11.11 -8.43
C LEU A 70 -2.55 9.64 -8.75
N THR A 71 -3.27 9.13 -9.72
CA THR A 71 -3.02 7.82 -10.34
C THR A 71 -2.43 8.02 -11.74
N ILE A 72 -1.92 6.94 -12.34
CA ILE A 72 -1.42 6.97 -13.74
C ILE A 72 -2.52 7.46 -14.70
N LYS A 73 -3.77 7.10 -14.44
CA LYS A 73 -4.91 7.55 -15.24
C LYS A 73 -5.13 9.07 -15.15
N ASP A 74 -4.91 9.65 -13.98
CA ASP A 74 -5.14 11.09 -13.75
C ASP A 74 -4.10 11.95 -14.47
N ILE A 75 -2.88 11.43 -14.66
CA ILE A 75 -1.81 12.15 -15.35
C ILE A 75 -1.83 11.95 -16.87
N GLY A 76 -2.57 10.97 -17.39
CA GLY A 76 -2.74 10.75 -18.83
C GLY A 76 -1.47 10.34 -19.58
N ILE A 77 -0.46 9.79 -18.90
CA ILE A 77 0.80 9.36 -19.50
C ILE A 77 0.71 7.87 -19.86
N ASP A 78 0.92 7.55 -21.14
CA ASP A 78 1.02 6.17 -21.63
C ASP A 78 2.48 5.70 -21.57
N LEU A 79 2.93 5.39 -20.36
CA LEU A 79 4.27 4.90 -20.08
C LEU A 79 4.15 3.53 -19.41
N LYS A 80 4.92 2.56 -19.91
CA LYS A 80 5.00 1.20 -19.35
C LYS A 80 6.43 0.91 -18.93
N PRO A 81 6.76 1.01 -17.62
CA PRO A 81 8.07 0.63 -17.13
C PRO A 81 8.37 -0.84 -17.44
N GLU A 82 9.58 -1.14 -17.91
CA GLU A 82 10.05 -2.51 -18.05
C GLU A 82 10.40 -3.06 -16.66
N GLU A 83 9.58 -3.97 -16.17
CA GLU A 83 9.73 -4.60 -14.85
C GLU A 83 10.80 -5.71 -14.94
N THR A 84 12.07 -5.31 -14.91
CA THR A 84 13.24 -6.20 -14.99
C THR A 84 13.84 -6.55 -13.62
N GLY A 85 13.23 -6.07 -12.56
CA GLY A 85 13.66 -6.33 -11.18
C GLY A 85 13.48 -7.80 -10.78
N LYS A 86 14.38 -8.28 -9.94
CA LYS A 86 14.40 -9.66 -9.44
C LYS A 86 13.36 -9.91 -8.33
N ASN A 87 12.87 -8.84 -7.71
CA ASN A 87 11.92 -8.89 -6.61
C ASN A 87 10.96 -7.70 -6.63
N ALA A 88 9.98 -7.72 -5.72
CA ALA A 88 8.93 -6.70 -5.64
C ALA A 88 9.48 -5.29 -5.36
N ILE A 89 10.54 -5.14 -4.55
CA ILE A 89 11.15 -3.84 -4.25
C ILE A 89 11.83 -3.26 -5.49
N GLU A 90 12.61 -4.05 -6.21
CA GLU A 90 13.29 -3.60 -7.43
C GLU A 90 12.29 -3.14 -8.49
N ASN A 91 11.19 -3.90 -8.71
CA ASN A 91 10.15 -3.49 -9.65
C ASN A 91 9.37 -2.26 -9.15
N ALA A 92 9.10 -2.17 -7.85
CA ALA A 92 8.51 -0.98 -7.26
C ALA A 92 9.39 0.27 -7.47
N TYR A 93 10.70 0.13 -7.31
CA TYR A 93 11.68 1.19 -7.58
C TYR A 93 11.68 1.60 -9.06
N ILE A 94 11.75 0.63 -9.98
CA ILE A 94 11.68 0.89 -11.42
C ILE A 94 10.43 1.70 -11.76
N LYS A 95 9.27 1.30 -11.24
CA LYS A 95 8.01 2.03 -11.42
C LYS A 95 8.09 3.45 -10.86
N ALA A 96 8.51 3.59 -9.60
CA ALA A 96 8.58 4.89 -8.94
C ALA A 96 9.50 5.84 -9.68
N LYS A 97 10.72 5.38 -10.02
CA LYS A 97 11.72 6.19 -10.73
C LYS A 97 11.26 6.58 -12.12
N THR A 98 10.73 5.65 -12.91
CA THR A 98 10.30 5.91 -14.29
C THR A 98 9.22 6.99 -14.35
N TYR A 99 8.21 6.91 -13.50
CA TYR A 99 7.16 7.93 -13.47
C TYR A 99 7.62 9.24 -12.82
N TYR A 100 8.52 9.19 -11.83
CA TYR A 100 9.12 10.41 -11.28
C TYR A 100 9.95 11.15 -12.33
N ASP A 101 10.77 10.44 -13.09
CA ASP A 101 11.62 11.06 -14.11
C ASP A 101 10.80 11.82 -15.15
N GLU A 102 9.60 11.35 -15.44
CA GLU A 102 8.68 12.01 -16.38
C GLU A 102 7.88 13.16 -15.73
N THR A 103 7.40 12.98 -14.50
CA THR A 103 6.45 13.92 -13.88
C THR A 103 7.06 14.90 -12.89
N LYS A 104 8.21 14.57 -12.32
CA LYS A 104 8.85 15.25 -11.18
C LYS A 104 7.95 15.33 -9.93
N ILE A 105 6.95 14.46 -9.83
CA ILE A 105 6.07 14.32 -8.67
C ILE A 105 6.60 13.18 -7.81
N THR A 106 6.71 13.36 -6.49
CA THR A 106 7.03 12.26 -5.56
C THR A 106 6.14 11.06 -5.86
N THR A 107 6.78 9.93 -6.20
CA THR A 107 6.08 8.78 -6.76
C THR A 107 6.20 7.56 -5.85
N ILE A 108 5.05 6.90 -5.64
CA ILE A 108 4.97 5.61 -4.94
C ILE A 108 4.84 4.51 -5.98
N GLY A 109 5.87 3.67 -6.08
CA GLY A 109 5.82 2.40 -6.81
C GLY A 109 5.40 1.27 -5.87
N ILE A 110 4.63 0.32 -6.39
CA ILE A 110 4.24 -0.89 -5.65
C ILE A 110 4.23 -2.09 -6.57
N ASP A 111 4.87 -3.16 -6.11
CA ASP A 111 4.82 -4.46 -6.79
C ASP A 111 4.64 -5.61 -5.81
N ASN A 112 4.45 -6.81 -6.32
CA ASN A 112 4.36 -8.01 -5.52
C ASN A 112 4.90 -9.21 -6.29
N ASN A 113 5.48 -10.14 -5.58
CA ASN A 113 5.90 -11.43 -6.08
C ASN A 113 5.25 -12.57 -5.32
N LEU A 114 5.06 -13.69 -6.02
CA LEU A 114 4.57 -14.94 -5.47
C LEU A 114 5.77 -15.79 -5.08
N TYR A 115 5.77 -16.27 -3.85
CA TYR A 115 6.72 -17.25 -3.35
C TYR A 115 5.97 -18.54 -3.01
N ILE A 116 6.56 -19.70 -3.39
CA ILE A 116 6.01 -21.02 -3.15
C ILE A 116 7.10 -21.84 -2.43
N GLU A 117 6.80 -22.30 -1.21
CA GLU A 117 7.79 -22.87 -0.30
C GLU A 117 8.47 -24.14 -0.85
N GLU A 118 7.69 -25.01 -1.51
CA GLU A 118 8.15 -26.29 -2.02
C GLU A 118 8.97 -26.19 -3.31
N LEU A 119 8.99 -25.01 -3.96
CA LEU A 119 9.73 -24.82 -5.21
C LEU A 119 11.19 -24.38 -4.96
N PRO A 120 12.15 -24.95 -5.73
CA PRO A 120 13.49 -24.44 -5.73
C PRO A 120 13.57 -23.02 -6.33
N GLU A 121 14.62 -22.27 -6.02
CA GLU A 121 14.76 -20.84 -6.35
C GLU A 121 14.56 -20.56 -7.85
N GLU A 122 15.13 -21.40 -8.71
CA GLU A 122 15.05 -21.27 -10.17
C GLU A 122 13.65 -21.51 -10.77
N LYS A 123 12.74 -22.10 -9.99
CA LYS A 123 11.33 -22.34 -10.38
C LYS A 123 10.35 -21.39 -9.70
N GLN A 124 10.82 -20.47 -8.86
CA GLN A 124 9.94 -19.52 -8.19
C GLN A 124 9.25 -18.60 -9.21
N PRO A 125 7.93 -18.40 -9.09
CA PRO A 125 7.20 -17.48 -9.98
C PRO A 125 7.72 -16.03 -9.87
N GLY A 126 8.12 -15.63 -8.67
CA GLY A 126 8.63 -14.30 -8.41
C GLY A 126 7.64 -13.21 -8.86
N THR A 127 8.14 -12.27 -9.63
CA THR A 127 7.36 -11.16 -10.24
C THR A 127 6.64 -11.58 -11.52
N HIS A 128 7.00 -12.72 -12.11
CA HIS A 128 6.50 -13.21 -13.41
C HIS A 128 5.35 -14.22 -13.29
N VAL A 129 4.45 -13.99 -12.32
CA VAL A 129 3.36 -14.94 -11.99
C VAL A 129 2.51 -15.30 -13.22
N ARG A 130 2.31 -14.37 -14.14
CA ARG A 130 1.52 -14.55 -15.37
C ARG A 130 2.38 -14.84 -16.59
N ARG A 131 3.68 -14.53 -16.54
CA ARG A 131 4.58 -14.66 -17.67
C ARG A 131 5.43 -15.92 -17.54
N ILE A 132 5.02 -16.99 -18.18
CA ILE A 132 5.67 -18.30 -18.12
C ILE A 132 6.34 -18.59 -19.45
N ASN A 133 7.64 -18.91 -19.41
CA ASN A 133 8.45 -19.20 -20.62
C ASN A 133 8.31 -18.13 -21.73
N GLY A 134 8.26 -16.85 -21.35
CA GLY A 134 8.14 -15.73 -22.28
C GLY A 134 6.73 -15.48 -22.82
N LYS A 135 5.74 -16.31 -22.47
CA LYS A 135 4.33 -16.15 -22.85
C LYS A 135 3.53 -15.58 -21.68
N GLU A 136 2.73 -14.55 -21.94
CA GLU A 136 1.74 -14.06 -20.99
C GLU A 136 0.48 -14.94 -21.07
N LEU A 137 0.15 -15.60 -19.96
CA LEU A 137 -0.98 -16.51 -19.86
C LEU A 137 -2.28 -15.75 -19.60
N ASN A 138 -3.39 -16.20 -20.18
CA ASN A 138 -4.73 -15.76 -19.79
C ASN A 138 -5.16 -16.43 -18.46
N ASP A 139 -6.34 -16.07 -17.93
CA ASP A 139 -6.78 -16.54 -16.62
C ASP A 139 -6.94 -18.07 -16.53
N GLU A 140 -7.50 -18.73 -17.55
CA GLU A 140 -7.66 -20.18 -17.58
C GLU A 140 -6.33 -20.90 -17.77
N GLU A 141 -5.47 -20.40 -18.64
CA GLU A 141 -4.10 -20.91 -18.82
C GLU A 141 -3.28 -20.84 -17.53
N MET A 142 -3.46 -19.78 -16.72
CA MET A 142 -2.83 -19.67 -15.42
C MET A 142 -3.34 -20.74 -14.44
N ILE A 143 -4.66 -20.93 -14.34
CA ILE A 143 -5.26 -21.94 -13.48
C ILE A 143 -4.72 -23.32 -13.85
N GLU A 144 -4.72 -23.66 -15.14
CA GLU A 144 -4.20 -24.93 -15.65
C GLU A 144 -2.73 -25.11 -15.30
N TYR A 145 -1.89 -24.10 -15.57
CA TYR A 145 -0.45 -24.15 -15.30
C TYR A 145 -0.18 -24.41 -13.81
N TYR A 146 -0.80 -23.65 -12.91
CA TYR A 146 -0.56 -23.80 -11.48
C TYR A 146 -1.19 -25.08 -10.90
N CYS A 147 -2.31 -25.57 -11.43
CA CYS A 147 -2.85 -26.88 -11.08
C CYS A 147 -1.88 -28.02 -11.46
N ASN A 148 -1.27 -27.93 -12.64
CA ASN A 148 -0.26 -28.92 -13.08
C ASN A 148 0.99 -28.83 -12.19
N LEU A 149 1.44 -27.65 -11.84
CA LEU A 149 2.55 -27.44 -10.90
C LEU A 149 2.24 -28.05 -9.52
N VAL A 150 1.03 -27.85 -9.01
CA VAL A 150 0.57 -28.45 -7.75
C VAL A 150 0.61 -29.98 -7.81
N ASN A 151 0.18 -30.56 -8.94
CA ASN A 151 0.23 -32.02 -9.16
C ASN A 151 1.68 -32.53 -9.17
N GLU A 152 2.61 -31.82 -9.82
CA GLU A 152 4.02 -32.20 -9.89
C GLU A 152 4.68 -32.26 -8.50
N TYR A 153 4.24 -31.38 -7.57
CA TYR A 153 4.83 -31.26 -6.23
C TYR A 153 3.93 -31.82 -5.11
N GLY A 154 3.13 -32.84 -5.38
CA GLY A 154 2.44 -33.61 -4.35
C GLY A 154 1.02 -33.18 -3.99
N GLY A 155 0.40 -32.34 -4.81
CA GLY A 155 -1.03 -32.03 -4.72
C GLY A 155 -1.40 -30.85 -3.80
N LYS A 156 -0.42 -30.26 -3.13
CA LYS A 156 -0.58 -29.05 -2.30
C LYS A 156 0.73 -28.27 -2.28
N LEU A 157 0.66 -26.95 -2.46
CA LEU A 157 1.82 -26.05 -2.38
C LEU A 157 1.51 -24.90 -1.43
N THR A 158 2.44 -24.62 -0.51
CA THR A 158 2.37 -23.46 0.41
C THR A 158 2.87 -22.22 -0.29
N ALA A 159 2.07 -21.17 -0.32
CA ALA A 159 2.36 -19.95 -1.04
C ALA A 159 2.15 -18.71 -0.18
N LYS A 160 2.88 -17.64 -0.51
CA LYS A 160 2.68 -16.31 0.07
C LYS A 160 2.95 -15.22 -0.95
N TRP A 161 2.23 -14.11 -0.79
CA TRP A 161 2.50 -12.89 -1.51
C TRP A 161 3.46 -12.02 -0.72
N VAL A 162 4.57 -11.64 -1.35
CA VAL A 162 5.53 -10.66 -0.83
C VAL A 162 5.36 -9.37 -1.61
N TYR A 163 5.16 -8.27 -0.91
CA TYR A 163 4.93 -6.95 -1.48
C TYR A 163 6.15 -6.08 -1.28
N GLY A 164 6.41 -5.22 -2.24
CA GLY A 164 7.40 -4.17 -2.19
C GLY A 164 6.77 -2.82 -2.52
N MET A 165 7.11 -1.81 -1.75
CA MET A 165 6.73 -0.42 -1.99
C MET A 165 7.96 0.45 -1.92
N VAL A 166 8.05 1.41 -2.83
CA VAL A 166 9.12 2.41 -2.89
C VAL A 166 8.50 3.77 -3.02
N ILE A 167 8.96 4.72 -2.22
CA ILE A 167 8.69 6.15 -2.38
C ILE A 167 9.97 6.80 -2.91
N TYR A 168 9.85 7.54 -4.01
CA TYR A 168 10.96 8.20 -4.68
C TYR A 168 10.61 9.65 -5.02
N ASN A 169 11.47 10.60 -4.61
CA ASN A 169 11.30 12.04 -4.83
C ASN A 169 12.38 12.67 -5.72
N GLY A 170 13.29 11.84 -6.25
CA GLY A 170 14.44 12.29 -7.06
C GLY A 170 15.76 12.26 -6.30
N ASP A 171 15.75 12.54 -5.01
CA ASP A 171 16.93 12.58 -4.15
C ASP A 171 16.99 11.38 -3.20
N GLU A 172 15.85 11.00 -2.62
CA GLU A 172 15.77 9.94 -1.64
C GLU A 172 14.89 8.78 -2.10
N VAL A 173 15.22 7.58 -1.59
CA VAL A 173 14.46 6.34 -1.77
C VAL A 173 14.08 5.82 -0.39
N LYS A 174 12.80 5.55 -0.18
CA LYS A 174 12.31 4.83 1.01
C LYS A 174 11.63 3.55 0.57
N GLU A 175 11.99 2.47 1.20
CA GLU A 175 11.55 1.12 0.84
C GLU A 175 10.79 0.48 2.00
N TYR A 176 9.74 -0.26 1.68
CA TYR A 176 8.99 -1.06 2.63
C TYR A 176 8.59 -2.38 2.00
N SER A 177 8.88 -3.49 2.69
CA SER A 177 8.50 -4.82 2.25
C SER A 177 7.67 -5.51 3.32
N TRP A 178 6.65 -6.24 2.90
CA TRP A 178 5.81 -7.04 3.79
C TRP A 178 5.27 -8.27 3.07
N SER A 179 4.91 -9.29 3.83
CA SER A 179 4.16 -10.44 3.33
C SER A 179 2.80 -10.53 3.99
N LYS A 180 1.86 -11.14 3.29
CA LYS A 180 0.60 -11.62 3.87
C LYS A 180 0.80 -13.01 4.46
N ASN A 181 -0.22 -13.46 5.23
CA ASN A 181 -0.25 -14.83 5.72
C ASN A 181 -0.12 -15.83 4.58
N ASP A 182 0.49 -16.97 4.88
CA ASP A 182 0.60 -18.09 3.97
C ASP A 182 -0.80 -18.63 3.64
N PHE A 183 -0.93 -19.12 2.43
CA PHE A 183 -2.07 -19.84 1.93
C PHE A 183 -1.57 -21.06 1.15
N TYR A 184 -2.44 -21.89 0.65
CA TYR A 184 -1.96 -22.98 -0.20
C TYR A 184 -2.75 -23.12 -1.48
N PHE A 185 -2.05 -23.53 -2.53
CA PHE A 185 -2.65 -23.95 -3.77
C PHE A 185 -3.02 -25.42 -3.72
N ILE A 186 -4.13 -25.76 -4.36
CA ILE A 186 -4.55 -27.14 -4.61
C ILE A 186 -4.80 -27.35 -6.11
N ASN A 187 -4.75 -28.61 -6.55
CA ASN A 187 -4.87 -29.00 -7.95
C ASN A 187 -6.32 -29.08 -8.47
N LYS A 188 -7.32 -28.84 -7.62
CA LYS A 188 -8.72 -28.86 -7.99
C LYS A 188 -9.28 -27.43 -7.90
N PRO A 189 -9.48 -26.74 -9.04
CA PRO A 189 -9.99 -25.36 -9.00
C PRO A 189 -11.47 -25.33 -8.59
N SER A 190 -11.87 -24.25 -7.91
CA SER A 190 -13.28 -23.87 -7.74
C SER A 190 -13.94 -23.67 -9.11
N GLU A 191 -15.25 -23.88 -9.19
CA GLU A 191 -16.03 -23.52 -10.39
C GLU A 191 -16.20 -22.01 -10.56
N LYS A 192 -16.05 -21.24 -9.45
CA LYS A 192 -16.12 -19.79 -9.47
C LYS A 192 -14.82 -19.17 -10.01
N ARG A 193 -14.98 -18.04 -10.67
CA ARG A 193 -13.88 -17.22 -11.21
C ARG A 193 -13.93 -15.81 -10.67
N ASN A 194 -12.75 -15.27 -10.42
CA ASN A 194 -12.56 -13.85 -10.12
C ASN A 194 -11.74 -13.24 -11.28
N PRO A 195 -12.38 -12.55 -12.24
CA PRO A 195 -11.69 -12.04 -13.44
C PRO A 195 -10.48 -11.18 -13.07
N GLY A 196 -9.33 -11.47 -13.68
CA GLY A 196 -8.06 -10.82 -13.36
C GLY A 196 -7.32 -11.35 -12.14
N TYR A 197 -7.95 -12.27 -11.37
CA TYR A 197 -7.38 -12.94 -10.19
C TYR A 197 -7.54 -14.48 -10.28
N PRO A 198 -7.01 -15.11 -11.32
CA PRO A 198 -7.26 -16.53 -11.61
C PRO A 198 -6.85 -17.46 -10.46
N LEU A 199 -5.74 -17.13 -9.78
CA LEU A 199 -5.22 -17.96 -8.70
C LEU A 199 -6.14 -18.02 -7.47
N ASP A 200 -7.10 -17.09 -7.32
CA ASP A 200 -8.11 -17.14 -6.26
C ASP A 200 -8.96 -18.43 -6.35
N SER A 201 -9.08 -19.03 -7.54
CA SER A 201 -9.84 -20.26 -7.79
C SER A 201 -9.14 -21.53 -7.29
N ILE A 202 -7.83 -21.46 -7.03
CA ILE A 202 -7.01 -22.59 -6.55
C ILE A 202 -6.36 -22.30 -5.19
N SER A 203 -6.49 -21.07 -4.68
CA SER A 203 -5.97 -20.66 -3.38
C SER A 203 -6.94 -21.02 -2.27
N ILE A 204 -6.43 -21.65 -1.24
CA ILE A 204 -7.20 -22.02 -0.04
C ILE A 204 -6.67 -21.20 1.16
N MET A 205 -7.60 -20.58 1.88
CA MET A 205 -7.32 -19.91 3.15
C MET A 205 -7.20 -20.97 4.25
N PRO A 206 -6.06 -21.09 4.95
CA PRO A 206 -5.83 -22.13 5.95
C PRO A 206 -6.89 -22.16 7.07
N ASP A 207 -7.22 -20.97 7.62
CA ASP A 207 -8.10 -20.85 8.78
C ASP A 207 -9.55 -21.29 8.51
N SER A 208 -10.05 -21.02 7.31
CA SER A 208 -11.43 -21.33 6.92
C SER A 208 -11.57 -22.57 6.03
N ASN A 209 -10.47 -23.04 5.47
CA ASN A 209 -10.41 -24.09 4.44
C ASN A 209 -11.31 -23.80 3.22
N LYS A 210 -11.48 -22.51 2.88
CA LYS A 210 -12.28 -22.04 1.75
C LYS A 210 -11.38 -21.54 0.63
N TYR A 211 -11.84 -21.66 -0.63
CA TYR A 211 -11.22 -20.97 -1.75
C TYR A 211 -11.29 -19.45 -1.56
N PHE A 212 -10.31 -18.74 -2.07
CA PHE A 212 -10.31 -17.27 -2.02
C PHE A 212 -11.52 -16.66 -2.73
N VAL A 213 -11.99 -17.28 -3.82
CA VAL A 213 -13.22 -16.87 -4.53
C VAL A 213 -14.51 -17.09 -3.72
N ASP A 214 -14.47 -17.91 -2.65
CA ASP A 214 -15.60 -18.24 -1.79
C ASP A 214 -15.58 -17.49 -0.45
N LEU A 215 -14.54 -16.68 -0.19
CA LEU A 215 -14.42 -15.93 1.05
C LEU A 215 -15.50 -14.83 1.13
N THR A 216 -16.26 -14.86 2.21
CA THR A 216 -17.20 -13.80 2.57
C THR A 216 -16.48 -12.57 3.15
N ASP A 217 -17.18 -11.45 3.28
CA ASP A 217 -16.64 -10.25 3.96
C ASP A 217 -16.29 -10.55 5.42
N GLU A 218 -17.04 -11.46 6.08
CA GLU A 218 -16.74 -11.89 7.44
C GLU A 218 -15.43 -12.69 7.50
N ASP A 219 -15.23 -13.64 6.58
CA ASP A 219 -13.97 -14.40 6.47
C ASP A 219 -12.78 -13.45 6.23
N ARG A 220 -12.96 -12.47 5.35
CA ARG A 220 -11.92 -11.45 5.05
C ARG A 220 -11.64 -10.55 6.25
N ASN A 221 -12.65 -10.16 7.01
CA ASN A 221 -12.51 -9.30 8.19
C ASN A 221 -11.81 -10.01 9.36
N LYS A 222 -12.05 -11.30 9.57
CA LYS A 222 -11.30 -12.12 10.56
C LYS A 222 -9.81 -12.13 10.25
N ASN A 223 -9.44 -12.14 8.97
CA ASN A 223 -8.05 -12.14 8.53
C ASN A 223 -7.41 -10.73 8.48
N LYS A 224 -8.19 -9.65 8.62
CA LYS A 224 -7.67 -8.27 8.63
C LYS A 224 -6.76 -7.97 9.83
N GLN A 225 -6.87 -8.69 10.94
CA GLN A 225 -6.00 -8.48 12.11
C GLN A 225 -4.50 -8.68 11.78
N ASN A 226 -4.20 -9.43 10.71
CA ASN A 226 -2.85 -9.64 10.20
C ASN A 226 -2.55 -8.84 8.91
N ASP A 227 -3.45 -7.94 8.50
CA ASP A 227 -3.24 -7.13 7.31
C ASP A 227 -2.36 -5.92 7.66
N LYS A 228 -1.17 -5.88 7.08
CA LYS A 228 -0.18 -4.81 7.21
C LYS A 228 -0.63 -3.47 6.58
N GLU A 229 -1.89 -3.33 6.20
CA GLU A 229 -2.38 -2.17 5.45
C GLU A 229 -2.21 -0.86 6.22
N ASP A 230 -2.51 -0.86 7.53
CA ASP A 230 -2.33 0.33 8.37
C ASP A 230 -0.84 0.68 8.56
N ASP A 231 0.04 -0.33 8.63
CA ASP A 231 1.48 -0.11 8.69
C ASP A 231 2.01 0.47 7.37
N VAL A 232 1.50 0.01 6.23
CA VAL A 232 1.82 0.56 4.90
C VAL A 232 1.36 2.02 4.80
N ILE A 233 0.15 2.34 5.24
CA ILE A 233 -0.35 3.73 5.24
C ILE A 233 0.50 4.62 6.16
N LYS A 234 0.86 4.14 7.36
CA LYS A 234 1.79 4.86 8.26
C LYS A 234 3.16 5.07 7.61
N PHE A 235 3.71 4.03 6.97
CA PHE A 235 4.96 4.16 6.23
C PHE A 235 4.89 5.26 5.17
N ILE A 236 3.83 5.29 4.36
CA ILE A 236 3.63 6.33 3.34
C ILE A 236 3.60 7.70 4.01
N ILE A 237 2.71 7.92 4.99
CA ILE A 237 2.54 9.23 5.64
C ILE A 237 3.84 9.74 6.24
N ASN A 238 4.63 8.87 6.86
CA ASN A 238 5.87 9.26 7.53
C ASN A 238 7.03 9.54 6.56
N ASN A 239 6.92 9.16 5.28
CA ASN A 239 8.01 9.25 4.32
C ASN A 239 7.69 10.04 3.04
N ILE A 240 6.50 10.62 2.90
CA ILE A 240 6.19 11.46 1.73
C ILE A 240 6.63 12.92 1.91
N GLU A 241 6.95 13.35 3.12
CA GLU A 241 7.43 14.71 3.46
C GLU A 241 8.97 14.85 3.34
N MET A 242 9.60 13.99 2.53
CA MET A 242 11.06 13.98 2.31
C MET A 242 11.52 15.21 1.54
#